data_2611e5c82ec8fb085c9e45c393798a4f
#
_entry.id   2611e5c82ec8fb085c9e45c393798a4f
#
_cell.length_a   1.000
_cell.length_b   1.000
_cell.length_c   1.000
_cell.angle_alpha   90.00
_cell.angle_beta   90.00
_cell.angle_gamma   90.00
#
_symmetry.space_group_name_H-M   'P 1'
#
loop_
_entity.id
_entity.type
_entity.pdbx_description
1 polymer ?
#
loop_
_entity_poly.entity_id
_entity_poly.type
_entity_poly.pdbx_seq_one_letter_code
_entity_poly.pdbx_strand_id
1 'polypeptide(L)'
;MEIRGSRAEIDVTIHGSSGEIISVPATVILLRGGAPYDQGMTSKGRIFFILQNLGDFTVSVNAAGYKSGQKDVSVATATKYEVEVSLQRAASSNFTPGAAGNPILAPKAKKALDKSFQALRDDNLNAAEKALDQAMKLAPNNPDVLYVRGVLEMKKHEWTKAQSVLEKATQMEANSARALAALGMVLCNQEKYAQAIPPLEKSVQLNLASDRETHWSLAEAYYHSERFDEALKVSQQAQAESNGQVPQIDLLVAKSLVAVGRYEDSAKVLRELLKNHSDGPEAATARRYLERLTADGKIRQQ
;
A
#
# COMPACT_ATOMS: atom_id res chain seq x y z
N MET A 1 -23.91 -41.50 -8.27
CA MET A 1 -24.04 -41.07 -6.85
C MET A 1 -22.92 -40.11 -6.60
N GLU A 2 -23.18 -38.82 -6.89
CA GLU A 2 -22.19 -37.75 -6.75
C GLU A 2 -22.00 -37.49 -5.26
N ILE A 3 -20.77 -37.64 -4.79
CA ILE A 3 -20.35 -37.25 -3.44
C ILE A 3 -20.22 -35.71 -3.47
N ARG A 4 -21.24 -35.04 -2.99
CA ARG A 4 -21.15 -33.60 -2.69
C ARG A 4 -20.11 -33.46 -1.57
N GLY A 5 -18.93 -32.99 -1.90
CA GLY A 5 -17.85 -32.72 -0.95
C GLY A 5 -18.32 -31.68 0.08
N SER A 6 -18.30 -32.06 1.36
CA SER A 6 -18.51 -31.15 2.47
C SER A 6 -17.46 -30.02 2.39
N ARG A 7 -17.89 -28.76 2.38
CA ARG A 7 -16.99 -27.59 2.43
C ARG A 7 -16.77 -27.23 3.89
N ALA A 8 -15.55 -26.82 4.23
CA ALA A 8 -15.29 -26.28 5.55
C ALA A 8 -15.91 -24.88 5.67
N GLU A 9 -16.43 -24.57 6.85
CA GLU A 9 -17.04 -23.27 7.16
C GLU A 9 -16.45 -22.72 8.46
N ILE A 10 -16.09 -21.44 8.48
CA ILE A 10 -15.73 -20.69 9.70
C ILE A 10 -16.88 -19.76 10.03
N ASP A 11 -17.55 -19.98 11.16
CA ASP A 11 -18.59 -19.11 11.71
C ASP A 11 -17.97 -18.23 12.80
N VAL A 12 -17.91 -16.93 12.54
CA VAL A 12 -17.28 -15.96 13.43
C VAL A 12 -18.33 -15.21 14.22
N THR A 13 -18.25 -15.27 15.54
CA THR A 13 -19.07 -14.47 16.46
C THR A 13 -18.17 -13.48 17.20
N ILE A 14 -18.58 -12.23 17.26
CA ILE A 14 -17.79 -11.16 17.86
C ILE A 14 -18.47 -10.67 19.14
N HIS A 15 -17.71 -10.70 20.23
CA HIS A 15 -18.17 -10.30 21.55
C HIS A 15 -17.46 -9.01 22.00
N GLY A 16 -18.16 -8.19 22.77
CA GLY A 16 -17.56 -7.08 23.52
C GLY A 16 -16.88 -7.57 24.80
N SER A 17 -16.30 -6.65 25.55
CA SER A 17 -15.54 -6.94 26.78
C SER A 17 -16.38 -7.55 27.92
N SER A 18 -17.70 -7.38 27.91
CA SER A 18 -18.64 -7.96 28.87
C SER A 18 -19.30 -9.26 28.37
N GLY A 19 -18.85 -9.80 27.23
CA GLY A 19 -19.36 -11.04 26.65
C GLY A 19 -20.62 -10.86 25.77
N GLU A 20 -21.14 -9.64 25.64
CA GLU A 20 -22.25 -9.33 24.74
C GLU A 20 -21.85 -9.44 23.27
N ILE A 21 -22.76 -9.93 22.41
CA ILE A 21 -22.52 -9.88 20.96
C ILE A 21 -22.60 -8.41 20.51
N ILE A 22 -21.57 -7.93 19.83
CA ILE A 22 -21.56 -6.54 19.38
C ILE A 22 -22.61 -6.29 18.29
N SER A 23 -23.36 -5.21 18.42
CA SER A 23 -24.38 -4.81 17.45
C SER A 23 -23.86 -3.87 16.36
N VAL A 24 -22.65 -3.31 16.55
CA VAL A 24 -22.02 -2.45 15.55
C VAL A 24 -21.46 -3.28 14.40
N PRO A 25 -21.54 -2.80 13.16
CA PRO A 25 -20.91 -3.47 12.04
C PRO A 25 -19.40 -3.61 12.25
N ALA A 26 -18.86 -4.80 12.00
CA ALA A 26 -17.45 -5.07 12.08
C ALA A 26 -16.95 -5.66 10.76
N THR A 27 -15.78 -5.22 10.30
CA THR A 27 -15.07 -5.84 9.19
C THR A 27 -14.30 -7.04 9.71
N VAL A 28 -14.50 -8.18 9.10
CA VAL A 28 -13.78 -9.42 9.41
C VAL A 28 -12.96 -9.81 8.17
N ILE A 29 -11.67 -9.98 8.37
CA ILE A 29 -10.74 -10.41 7.34
C ILE A 29 -10.21 -11.78 7.75
N LEU A 30 -10.36 -12.76 6.86
CA LEU A 30 -9.75 -14.05 7.00
C LEU A 30 -8.39 -14.03 6.31
N LEU A 31 -7.33 -14.29 7.05
CA LEU A 31 -5.96 -14.34 6.55
C LEU A 31 -5.47 -15.79 6.46
N ARG A 32 -4.66 -16.11 5.45
CA ARG A 32 -3.95 -17.37 5.34
C ARG A 32 -2.46 -17.10 5.09
N GLY A 33 -1.62 -17.55 6.00
CA GLY A 33 -0.18 -17.26 5.91
C GLY A 33 0.13 -15.74 5.92
N GLY A 34 -0.71 -14.94 6.60
CA GLY A 34 -0.58 -13.48 6.65
C GLY A 34 -1.18 -12.71 5.48
N ALA A 35 -1.58 -13.39 4.39
CA ALA A 35 -2.22 -12.75 3.23
C ALA A 35 -3.76 -12.82 3.35
N PRO A 36 -4.50 -11.79 2.89
CA PRO A 36 -5.97 -11.81 2.85
C PRO A 36 -6.47 -12.97 1.97
N TYR A 37 -7.31 -13.82 2.55
CA TYR A 37 -7.95 -14.96 1.88
C TYR A 37 -9.39 -14.63 1.49
N ASP A 38 -10.15 -14.07 2.45
CA ASP A 38 -11.54 -13.64 2.28
C ASP A 38 -11.85 -12.50 3.25
N GLN A 39 -12.91 -11.73 2.98
CA GLN A 39 -13.34 -10.66 3.90
C GLN A 39 -14.84 -10.42 3.80
N GLY A 40 -15.40 -9.92 4.89
CA GLY A 40 -16.80 -9.54 4.92
C GLY A 40 -17.14 -8.65 6.09
N MET A 41 -18.40 -8.21 6.12
CA MET A 41 -18.95 -7.40 7.21
C MET A 41 -19.95 -8.20 8.01
N THR A 42 -19.90 -8.04 9.33
CA THR A 42 -20.86 -8.71 10.21
C THR A 42 -22.25 -8.11 10.09
N SER A 43 -23.24 -9.01 10.15
CA SER A 43 -24.62 -8.63 10.47
C SER A 43 -24.91 -9.06 11.91
N LYS A 44 -25.16 -8.09 12.80
CA LYS A 44 -25.40 -8.35 14.23
C LYS A 44 -24.29 -9.16 14.92
N GLY A 45 -23.03 -8.80 14.63
CA GLY A 45 -21.86 -9.41 15.25
C GLY A 45 -21.52 -10.83 14.79
N ARG A 46 -22.09 -11.31 13.69
CA ARG A 46 -21.84 -12.65 13.13
C ARG A 46 -21.57 -12.58 11.64
N ILE A 47 -20.67 -13.48 11.18
CA ILE A 47 -20.37 -13.71 9.77
C ILE A 47 -19.83 -15.12 9.59
N PHE A 48 -20.05 -15.73 8.44
CA PHE A 48 -19.44 -17.01 8.09
C PHE A 48 -18.66 -16.92 6.78
N PHE A 49 -17.64 -17.76 6.66
CA PHE A 49 -16.82 -17.93 5.47
C PHE A 49 -16.82 -19.38 5.02
N ILE A 50 -17.03 -19.60 3.72
CA ILE A 50 -16.95 -20.92 3.11
C ILE A 50 -15.55 -21.10 2.54
N LEU A 51 -14.80 -22.06 3.04
CA LEU A 51 -13.41 -22.30 2.65
C LEU A 51 -13.31 -23.21 1.44
N GLN A 52 -12.44 -22.86 0.51
CA GLN A 52 -12.08 -23.73 -0.62
C GLN A 52 -10.91 -24.67 -0.28
N ASN A 53 -10.13 -24.34 0.74
CA ASN A 53 -8.93 -25.08 1.16
C ASN A 53 -8.89 -25.20 2.68
N LEU A 54 -8.37 -26.32 3.17
CA LEU A 54 -8.04 -26.53 4.58
C LEU A 54 -6.69 -25.89 4.93
N GLY A 55 -6.41 -25.70 6.21
CA GLY A 55 -5.15 -25.16 6.72
C GLY A 55 -5.34 -24.16 7.86
N ASP A 56 -4.29 -23.40 8.15
CA ASP A 56 -4.28 -22.43 9.23
C ASP A 56 -4.72 -21.06 8.72
N PHE A 57 -5.65 -20.47 9.45
CA PHE A 57 -6.20 -19.15 9.17
C PHE A 57 -6.12 -18.26 10.40
N THR A 58 -6.03 -16.95 10.17
CA THR A 58 -6.16 -15.93 11.22
C THR A 58 -7.41 -15.10 10.91
N VAL A 59 -8.34 -15.05 11.85
CA VAL A 59 -9.52 -14.17 11.80
C VAL A 59 -9.11 -12.83 12.41
N SER A 60 -9.10 -11.78 11.62
CA SER A 60 -8.85 -10.41 12.06
C SER A 60 -10.14 -9.60 12.04
N VAL A 61 -10.46 -8.95 13.16
CA VAL A 61 -11.72 -8.21 13.33
C VAL A 61 -11.44 -6.76 13.66
N ASN A 62 -12.12 -5.88 12.96
CA ASN A 62 -12.08 -4.43 13.22
C ASN A 62 -13.50 -3.88 13.32
N ALA A 63 -13.82 -3.21 14.45
CA ALA A 63 -15.14 -2.64 14.73
C ALA A 63 -14.99 -1.22 15.31
N ALA A 64 -15.89 -0.32 14.92
CA ALA A 64 -15.89 1.05 15.40
C ALA A 64 -16.07 1.12 16.94
N GLY A 65 -15.18 1.84 17.63
CA GLY A 65 -15.20 1.99 19.10
C GLY A 65 -14.55 0.83 19.86
N TYR A 66 -13.91 -0.11 19.16
CA TYR A 66 -13.20 -1.24 19.76
C TYR A 66 -11.74 -1.30 19.26
N LYS A 67 -10.85 -1.89 20.04
CA LYS A 67 -9.52 -2.29 19.59
C LYS A 67 -9.66 -3.48 18.65
N SER A 68 -8.89 -3.52 17.57
CA SER A 68 -8.86 -4.68 16.67
C SER A 68 -8.48 -5.95 17.41
N GLY A 69 -9.17 -7.05 17.09
CA GLY A 69 -8.91 -8.38 17.64
C GLY A 69 -8.48 -9.36 16.56
N GLN A 70 -7.69 -10.36 16.96
CA GLN A 70 -7.29 -11.45 16.08
C GLN A 70 -7.41 -12.79 16.80
N LYS A 71 -7.72 -13.84 16.04
CA LYS A 71 -7.76 -15.22 16.54
C LYS A 71 -7.36 -16.19 15.44
N ASP A 72 -6.46 -17.10 15.77
CA ASP A 72 -6.03 -18.15 14.89
C ASP A 72 -6.97 -19.34 14.97
N VAL A 73 -7.20 -20.01 13.84
CA VAL A 73 -8.02 -21.20 13.70
C VAL A 73 -7.36 -22.17 12.73
N SER A 74 -7.16 -23.43 13.18
CA SER A 74 -6.63 -24.49 12.35
C SER A 74 -7.80 -25.35 11.83
N VAL A 75 -7.99 -25.36 10.52
CA VAL A 75 -9.07 -26.05 9.83
C VAL A 75 -8.52 -27.35 9.22
N ALA A 76 -8.61 -28.43 9.98
CA ALA A 76 -8.05 -29.73 9.59
C ALA A 76 -9.02 -30.59 8.76
N THR A 77 -10.33 -30.34 8.86
CA THR A 77 -11.37 -31.14 8.22
C THR A 77 -12.46 -30.28 7.60
N ALA A 78 -13.23 -30.84 6.68
CA ALA A 78 -14.35 -30.16 6.02
C ALA A 78 -15.61 -30.15 6.91
N THR A 79 -15.53 -29.42 8.04
CA THR A 79 -16.62 -29.26 9.01
C THR A 79 -16.84 -27.78 9.32
N LYS A 80 -17.81 -27.49 10.17
CA LYS A 80 -18.06 -26.15 10.69
C LYS A 80 -17.15 -25.87 11.89
N TYR A 81 -16.45 -24.74 11.86
CA TYR A 81 -15.62 -24.22 12.95
C TYR A 81 -16.24 -22.95 13.51
N GLU A 82 -16.46 -22.91 14.82
CA GLU A 82 -16.95 -21.74 15.51
C GLU A 82 -15.77 -20.96 16.11
N VAL A 83 -15.66 -19.69 15.75
CA VAL A 83 -14.59 -18.78 16.19
C VAL A 83 -15.20 -17.59 16.91
N GLU A 84 -14.93 -17.46 18.18
CA GLU A 84 -15.34 -16.30 18.98
C GLU A 84 -14.16 -15.34 19.10
N VAL A 85 -14.38 -14.08 18.75
CA VAL A 85 -13.39 -12.99 18.87
C VAL A 85 -13.92 -11.96 19.85
N SER A 86 -13.21 -11.78 20.97
CA SER A 86 -13.56 -10.77 21.96
C SER A 86 -12.82 -9.47 21.69
N LEU A 87 -13.56 -8.37 21.60
CA LEU A 87 -13.02 -7.04 21.39
C LEU A 87 -13.11 -6.20 22.67
N GLN A 88 -12.01 -5.52 22.99
CA GLN A 88 -12.00 -4.54 24.09
C GLN A 88 -12.49 -3.19 23.57
N ARG A 89 -13.37 -2.52 24.31
CA ARG A 89 -13.70 -1.12 24.02
C ARG A 89 -12.43 -0.28 24.06
N ALA A 90 -12.24 0.56 23.06
CA ALA A 90 -11.20 1.56 23.10
C ALA A 90 -11.49 2.50 24.29
N ALA A 91 -10.55 2.61 25.24
CA ALA A 91 -10.71 3.55 26.36
C ALA A 91 -10.94 4.95 25.79
N SER A 92 -11.97 5.64 26.30
CA SER A 92 -12.30 6.99 25.90
C SER A 92 -11.20 7.96 26.33
N SER A 93 -10.18 8.10 25.50
CA SER A 93 -9.26 9.22 25.56
C SER A 93 -9.40 9.97 24.24
N ASN A 94 -10.13 11.06 24.27
CA ASN A 94 -10.31 12.03 23.19
C ASN A 94 -10.72 11.41 21.85
N PHE A 95 -12.02 11.19 21.70
CA PHE A 95 -12.64 10.94 20.41
C PHE A 95 -12.35 12.13 19.49
N THR A 96 -11.28 12.06 18.74
CA THR A 96 -11.12 12.85 17.54
C THR A 96 -12.10 12.24 16.52
N PRO A 97 -13.06 12.99 15.98
CA PRO A 97 -13.94 12.50 14.91
C PRO A 97 -13.09 12.25 13.67
N GLY A 98 -12.57 11.04 13.52
CA GLY A 98 -11.65 10.63 12.44
C GLY A 98 -11.21 9.17 12.56
N ALA A 99 -11.50 8.51 13.71
CA ALA A 99 -11.28 7.07 13.91
C ALA A 99 -12.58 6.26 13.72
N ALA A 100 -13.59 6.83 13.06
CA ALA A 100 -14.72 6.06 12.55
C ALA A 100 -14.18 5.22 11.41
N GLY A 101 -14.34 3.89 11.46
CA GLY A 101 -14.02 3.01 10.35
C GLY A 101 -14.58 3.60 9.05
N ASN A 102 -13.86 3.40 7.93
CA ASN A 102 -14.22 3.97 6.63
C ASN A 102 -15.74 3.95 6.44
N PRO A 103 -16.38 5.09 6.16
CA PRO A 103 -17.82 5.13 5.96
C PRO A 103 -18.15 4.16 4.82
N ILE A 104 -18.99 3.17 5.15
CA ILE A 104 -19.38 2.11 4.20
C ILE A 104 -20.01 2.78 3.00
N LEU A 105 -19.37 2.60 1.85
CA LEU A 105 -19.93 3.09 0.60
C LEU A 105 -21.27 2.43 0.32
N ALA A 106 -22.31 3.24 0.12
CA ALA A 106 -23.58 2.75 -0.37
C ALA A 106 -23.38 1.93 -1.67
N PRO A 107 -24.15 0.87 -1.93
CA PRO A 107 -23.92 -0.05 -3.05
C PRO A 107 -23.76 0.65 -4.41
N LYS A 108 -24.48 1.74 -4.64
CA LYS A 108 -24.37 2.55 -5.86
C LYS A 108 -23.04 3.29 -5.95
N ALA A 109 -22.55 3.84 -4.84
CA ALA A 109 -21.27 4.54 -4.78
C ALA A 109 -20.11 3.54 -4.95
N LYS A 110 -20.19 2.38 -4.28
CA LYS A 110 -19.21 1.29 -4.45
C LYS A 110 -19.13 0.84 -5.90
N LYS A 111 -20.28 0.56 -6.55
CA LYS A 111 -20.30 0.15 -7.96
C LYS A 111 -19.68 1.20 -8.89
N ALA A 112 -19.89 2.49 -8.61
CA ALA A 112 -19.29 3.58 -9.37
C ALA A 112 -17.76 3.63 -9.13
N LEU A 113 -17.32 3.46 -7.89
CA LEU A 113 -15.89 3.40 -7.53
C LEU A 113 -15.20 2.20 -8.19
N ASP A 114 -15.79 1.00 -8.14
CA ASP A 114 -15.25 -0.21 -8.77
C ASP A 114 -15.10 -0.05 -10.29
N LYS A 115 -16.09 0.59 -10.95
CA LYS A 115 -15.98 0.94 -12.37
C LYS A 115 -14.84 1.89 -12.67
N SER A 116 -14.64 2.87 -11.80
CA SER A 116 -13.54 3.83 -11.93
C SER A 116 -12.18 3.14 -11.79
N PHE A 117 -12.03 2.25 -10.84
CA PHE A 117 -10.82 1.42 -10.68
C PHE A 117 -10.54 0.57 -11.93
N GLN A 118 -11.57 -0.07 -12.48
CA GLN A 118 -11.40 -0.86 -13.70
C GLN A 118 -10.96 0.02 -14.87
N ALA A 119 -11.61 1.17 -15.07
CA ALA A 119 -11.27 2.10 -16.14
C ALA A 119 -9.83 2.66 -15.99
N LEU A 120 -9.37 2.89 -14.75
CA LEU A 120 -7.97 3.30 -14.48
C LEU A 120 -6.96 2.20 -14.83
N ARG A 121 -7.30 0.93 -14.60
CA ARG A 121 -6.46 -0.21 -15.01
C ARG A 121 -6.39 -0.35 -16.51
N ASP A 122 -7.51 -0.10 -17.19
CA ASP A 122 -7.61 -0.13 -18.66
C ASP A 122 -7.06 1.15 -19.32
N ASP A 123 -6.46 2.04 -18.52
CA ASP A 123 -5.93 3.36 -18.92
C ASP A 123 -6.96 4.27 -19.60
N ASN A 124 -8.24 4.01 -19.38
CA ASN A 124 -9.34 4.80 -19.92
C ASN A 124 -9.72 5.92 -18.94
N LEU A 125 -8.95 7.02 -18.98
CA LEU A 125 -9.09 8.13 -18.05
C LEU A 125 -10.46 8.82 -18.13
N ASN A 126 -11.06 8.89 -19.31
CA ASN A 126 -12.40 9.49 -19.51
C ASN A 126 -13.50 8.65 -18.85
N ALA A 127 -13.44 7.33 -19.00
CA ALA A 127 -14.40 6.43 -18.36
C ALA A 127 -14.21 6.42 -16.84
N ALA A 128 -12.95 6.46 -16.38
CA ALA A 128 -12.61 6.55 -14.97
C ALA A 128 -13.18 7.83 -14.33
N GLU A 129 -12.99 8.98 -14.97
CA GLU A 129 -13.50 10.26 -14.50
C GLU A 129 -15.01 10.27 -14.39
N LYS A 130 -15.72 9.84 -15.44
CA LYS A 130 -17.18 9.77 -15.44
C LYS A 130 -17.74 8.88 -14.33
N ALA A 131 -17.12 7.72 -14.11
CA ALA A 131 -17.53 6.81 -13.05
C ALA A 131 -17.21 7.39 -11.65
N LEU A 132 -16.04 8.03 -11.51
CA LEU A 132 -15.62 8.64 -10.28
C LEU A 132 -16.45 9.86 -9.89
N ASP A 133 -16.87 10.68 -10.86
CA ASP A 133 -17.79 11.79 -10.61
C ASP A 133 -19.14 11.31 -10.06
N GLN A 134 -19.60 10.12 -10.47
CA GLN A 134 -20.78 9.49 -9.88
C GLN A 134 -20.51 9.05 -8.42
N ALA A 135 -19.35 8.46 -8.16
CA ALA A 135 -18.96 8.06 -6.80
C ALA A 135 -18.82 9.29 -5.88
N MET A 136 -18.19 10.36 -6.38
CA MET A 136 -18.02 11.63 -5.65
C MET A 136 -19.35 12.31 -5.32
N LYS A 137 -20.35 12.26 -6.22
CA LYS A 137 -21.71 12.78 -5.92
C LYS A 137 -22.41 12.00 -4.81
N LEU A 138 -22.16 10.70 -4.72
CA LEU A 138 -22.80 9.81 -3.75
C LEU A 138 -22.06 9.75 -2.41
N ALA A 139 -20.75 9.95 -2.44
CA ALA A 139 -19.89 9.86 -1.26
C ALA A 139 -18.70 10.85 -1.35
N PRO A 140 -18.95 12.18 -1.28
CA PRO A 140 -17.94 13.20 -1.55
C PRO A 140 -16.79 13.24 -0.54
N ASN A 141 -17.03 12.75 0.66
CA ASN A 141 -16.06 12.72 1.76
C ASN A 141 -15.62 11.29 2.14
N ASN A 142 -15.77 10.33 1.22
CA ASN A 142 -15.26 8.99 1.49
C ASN A 142 -13.77 8.93 1.11
N PRO A 143 -12.86 8.47 2.01
CA PRO A 143 -11.42 8.47 1.77
C PRO A 143 -11.00 7.60 0.59
N ASP A 144 -11.67 6.46 0.34
CA ASP A 144 -11.38 5.62 -0.83
C ASP A 144 -11.74 6.33 -2.15
N VAL A 145 -12.86 7.05 -2.18
CA VAL A 145 -13.29 7.83 -3.35
C VAL A 145 -12.31 8.97 -3.61
N LEU A 146 -11.87 9.66 -2.55
CA LEU A 146 -10.85 10.71 -2.64
C LEU A 146 -9.50 10.14 -3.08
N TYR A 147 -9.07 9.00 -2.54
CA TYR A 147 -7.84 8.33 -2.98
C TYR A 147 -7.87 8.04 -4.49
N VAL A 148 -8.96 7.43 -4.99
CA VAL A 148 -9.08 7.11 -6.42
C VAL A 148 -9.12 8.39 -7.28
N ARG A 149 -9.73 9.48 -6.77
CA ARG A 149 -9.65 10.78 -7.43
C ARG A 149 -8.21 11.29 -7.52
N GLY A 150 -7.45 11.18 -6.43
CA GLY A 150 -6.03 11.51 -6.42
C GLY A 150 -5.24 10.72 -7.46
N VAL A 151 -5.45 9.40 -7.54
CA VAL A 151 -4.80 8.53 -8.54
C VAL A 151 -5.17 8.94 -9.98
N LEU A 152 -6.43 9.31 -10.24
CA LEU A 152 -6.84 9.81 -11.55
C LEU A 152 -6.12 11.10 -11.91
N GLU A 153 -6.03 12.05 -10.96
CA GLU A 153 -5.31 13.31 -11.20
C GLU A 153 -3.80 13.09 -11.41
N MET A 154 -3.19 12.12 -10.69
CA MET A 154 -1.80 11.70 -10.94
C MET A 154 -1.62 11.20 -12.37
N LYS A 155 -2.49 10.32 -12.85
CA LYS A 155 -2.45 9.82 -14.24
C LYS A 155 -2.64 10.91 -15.29
N LYS A 156 -3.33 11.99 -14.93
CA LYS A 156 -3.48 13.20 -15.77
C LYS A 156 -2.32 14.19 -15.64
N HIS A 157 -1.33 13.90 -14.79
CA HIS A 157 -0.23 14.81 -14.42
C HIS A 157 -0.70 16.14 -13.78
N GLU A 158 -1.91 16.14 -13.20
CA GLU A 158 -2.49 17.29 -12.51
C GLU A 158 -2.06 17.29 -11.02
N TRP A 159 -0.76 17.44 -10.80
CA TRP A 159 -0.11 17.23 -9.49
C TRP A 159 -0.70 18.05 -8.36
N THR A 160 -1.04 19.32 -8.61
CA THR A 160 -1.63 20.21 -7.59
C THR A 160 -3.02 19.75 -7.17
N LYS A 161 -3.84 19.28 -8.12
CA LYS A 161 -5.17 18.72 -7.82
C LYS A 161 -5.04 17.40 -7.08
N ALA A 162 -4.13 16.53 -7.53
CA ALA A 162 -3.84 15.27 -6.87
C ALA A 162 -3.43 15.48 -5.41
N GLN A 163 -2.49 16.40 -5.14
CA GLN A 163 -2.07 16.76 -3.79
C GLN A 163 -3.26 17.18 -2.91
N SER A 164 -4.05 18.16 -3.37
CA SER A 164 -5.18 18.68 -2.58
C SER A 164 -6.21 17.59 -2.21
N VAL A 165 -6.47 16.67 -3.13
CA VAL A 165 -7.44 15.58 -2.90
C VAL A 165 -6.85 14.50 -2.00
N LEU A 166 -5.58 14.14 -2.16
CA LEU A 166 -4.90 13.14 -1.34
C LEU A 166 -4.66 13.64 0.10
N GLU A 167 -4.38 14.93 0.28
CA GLU A 167 -4.33 15.55 1.61
C GLU A 167 -5.67 15.40 2.35
N LYS A 168 -6.79 15.64 1.66
CA LYS A 168 -8.12 15.38 2.24
C LYS A 168 -8.33 13.91 2.58
N ALA A 169 -7.92 13.00 1.69
CA ALA A 169 -8.03 11.56 1.94
C ALA A 169 -7.24 11.15 3.19
N THR A 170 -5.99 11.63 3.34
CA THR A 170 -5.13 11.35 4.50
C THR A 170 -5.59 12.04 5.78
N GLN A 171 -6.25 13.21 5.70
CA GLN A 171 -6.90 13.84 6.86
C GLN A 171 -8.08 13.02 7.37
N MET A 172 -8.85 12.42 6.48
CA MET A 172 -10.00 11.58 6.83
C MET A 172 -9.59 10.19 7.32
N GLU A 173 -8.58 9.59 6.69
CA GLU A 173 -8.01 8.31 7.07
C GLU A 173 -6.49 8.44 7.22
N ALA A 174 -6.07 8.87 8.42
CA ALA A 174 -4.66 9.16 8.70
C ALA A 174 -3.71 7.95 8.61
N ASN A 175 -4.25 6.74 8.58
CA ASN A 175 -3.49 5.48 8.49
C ASN A 175 -3.74 4.74 7.17
N SER A 176 -4.21 5.42 6.14
CA SER A 176 -4.30 4.85 4.80
C SER A 176 -2.93 4.82 4.13
N ALA A 177 -2.24 3.66 4.20
CA ALA A 177 -0.92 3.50 3.58
C ALA A 177 -0.94 3.88 2.10
N ARG A 178 -1.99 3.50 1.36
CA ARG A 178 -2.15 3.81 -0.07
C ARG A 178 -2.25 5.31 -0.34
N ALA A 179 -3.08 6.02 0.44
CA ALA A 179 -3.24 7.45 0.26
C ALA A 179 -1.98 8.23 0.64
N LEU A 180 -1.27 7.78 1.70
CA LEU A 180 0.01 8.35 2.12
C LEU A 180 1.10 8.14 1.07
N ALA A 181 1.21 6.92 0.49
CA ALA A 181 2.14 6.63 -0.60
C ALA A 181 1.86 7.54 -1.82
N ALA A 182 0.60 7.58 -2.26
CA ALA A 182 0.20 8.42 -3.38
C ALA A 182 0.49 9.91 -3.15
N LEU A 183 0.22 10.42 -1.94
CA LEU A 183 0.55 11.80 -1.56
C LEU A 183 2.06 12.05 -1.65
N GLY A 184 2.87 11.15 -1.11
CA GLY A 184 4.32 11.24 -1.18
C GLY A 184 4.84 11.23 -2.60
N MET A 185 4.33 10.32 -3.46
CA MET A 185 4.68 10.28 -4.89
C MET A 185 4.33 11.58 -5.61
N VAL A 186 3.16 12.17 -5.32
CA VAL A 186 2.76 13.47 -5.88
C VAL A 186 3.72 14.57 -5.45
N LEU A 187 4.14 14.58 -4.18
CA LEU A 187 5.08 15.56 -3.67
C LEU A 187 6.48 15.40 -4.29
N CYS A 188 6.94 14.17 -4.54
CA CYS A 188 8.17 13.91 -5.29
C CYS A 188 8.09 14.47 -6.73
N ASN A 189 6.97 14.23 -7.43
CA ASN A 189 6.75 14.76 -8.78
C ASN A 189 6.66 16.30 -8.83
N GLN A 190 6.41 16.95 -7.70
CA GLN A 190 6.45 18.41 -7.55
C GLN A 190 7.81 18.90 -7.02
N GLU A 191 8.81 18.02 -6.92
CA GLU A 191 10.13 18.29 -6.35
C GLU A 191 10.08 18.77 -4.87
N LYS A 192 8.99 18.51 -4.17
CA LYS A 192 8.78 18.82 -2.74
C LYS A 192 9.30 17.69 -1.86
N TYR A 193 10.55 17.28 -2.08
CA TYR A 193 11.14 16.08 -1.50
C TYR A 193 11.08 16.04 0.03
N ALA A 194 11.44 17.13 0.70
CA ALA A 194 11.39 17.18 2.17
C ALA A 194 9.96 16.98 2.72
N GLN A 195 8.94 17.43 1.97
CA GLN A 195 7.53 17.24 2.36
C GLN A 195 7.03 15.82 2.03
N ALA A 196 7.65 15.13 1.05
CA ALA A 196 7.29 13.77 0.66
C ALA A 196 7.74 12.73 1.69
N ILE A 197 8.82 13.00 2.43
CA ILE A 197 9.40 12.03 3.39
C ILE A 197 8.39 11.57 4.44
N PRO A 198 7.71 12.43 5.23
CA PRO A 198 6.82 11.98 6.29
C PRO A 198 5.68 11.07 5.84
N PRO A 199 4.91 11.38 4.78
CA PRO A 199 3.86 10.49 4.32
C PRO A 199 4.41 9.16 3.75
N LEU A 200 5.57 9.17 3.07
CA LEU A 200 6.19 7.94 2.55
C LEU A 200 6.72 7.06 3.68
N GLU A 201 7.43 7.61 4.66
CA GLU A 201 7.87 6.87 5.85
C GLU A 201 6.68 6.22 6.56
N LYS A 202 5.62 6.99 6.78
CA LYS A 202 4.40 6.48 7.43
C LYS A 202 3.73 5.39 6.60
N SER A 203 3.69 5.53 5.29
CA SER A 203 3.16 4.49 4.39
C SER A 203 3.93 3.18 4.52
N VAL A 204 5.26 3.24 4.48
CA VAL A 204 6.14 2.07 4.65
C VAL A 204 5.95 1.42 6.02
N GLN A 205 5.82 2.22 7.10
CA GLN A 205 5.58 1.70 8.45
C GLN A 205 4.23 0.98 8.59
N LEU A 206 3.19 1.47 7.91
CA LEU A 206 1.83 0.89 7.96
C LEU A 206 1.67 -0.34 7.08
N ASN A 207 2.45 -0.43 6.02
CA ASN A 207 2.41 -1.54 5.07
C ASN A 207 3.78 -2.22 4.98
N LEU A 208 3.97 -3.27 5.78
CA LEU A 208 5.22 -4.05 5.81
C LEU A 208 5.54 -4.72 4.45
N ALA A 209 4.57 -4.84 3.56
CA ALA A 209 4.72 -5.28 2.18
C ALA A 209 4.57 -4.08 1.22
N SER A 210 5.16 -2.92 1.58
CA SER A 210 5.18 -1.75 0.71
C SER A 210 5.78 -2.14 -0.64
N ASP A 211 5.21 -1.54 -1.68
CA ASP A 211 5.64 -1.83 -3.03
C ASP A 211 6.95 -1.10 -3.38
N ARG A 212 7.63 -1.61 -4.39
CA ARG A 212 8.86 -1.05 -4.97
C ARG A 212 8.75 0.45 -5.27
N GLU A 213 7.60 0.90 -5.74
CA GLU A 213 7.37 2.30 -6.14
C GLU A 213 7.37 3.24 -4.94
N THR A 214 6.81 2.79 -3.81
CA THR A 214 6.84 3.53 -2.54
C THR A 214 8.26 3.63 -2.00
N HIS A 215 9.02 2.53 -2.00
CA HIS A 215 10.43 2.55 -1.59
C HIS A 215 11.29 3.41 -2.52
N TRP A 216 11.08 3.32 -3.83
CA TRP A 216 11.81 4.18 -4.77
C TRP A 216 11.52 5.66 -4.54
N SER A 217 10.26 6.04 -4.40
CA SER A 217 9.88 7.44 -4.14
C SER A 217 10.46 7.96 -2.81
N LEU A 218 10.49 7.11 -1.78
CA LEU A 218 11.11 7.47 -0.49
C LEU A 218 12.63 7.62 -0.63
N ALA A 219 13.29 6.73 -1.35
CA ALA A 219 14.73 6.82 -1.62
C ALA A 219 15.09 8.08 -2.42
N GLU A 220 14.28 8.43 -3.43
CA GLU A 220 14.42 9.66 -4.21
C GLU A 220 14.25 10.90 -3.32
N ALA A 221 13.22 10.91 -2.47
CA ALA A 221 12.98 12.00 -1.53
C ALA A 221 14.15 12.19 -0.54
N TYR A 222 14.70 11.09 -0.01
CA TYR A 222 15.88 11.14 0.83
C TYR A 222 17.12 11.64 0.08
N TYR A 223 17.35 11.13 -1.14
CA TYR A 223 18.51 11.52 -1.94
C TYR A 223 18.52 13.03 -2.23
N HIS A 224 17.38 13.58 -2.66
CA HIS A 224 17.24 15.01 -2.95
C HIS A 224 17.18 15.90 -1.69
N SER A 225 16.98 15.30 -0.53
CA SER A 225 17.07 15.95 0.79
C SER A 225 18.46 15.75 1.44
N GLU A 226 19.46 15.27 0.69
CA GLU A 226 20.84 15.02 1.13
C GLU A 226 20.97 13.99 2.26
N ARG A 227 19.93 13.18 2.49
CA ARG A 227 19.93 12.07 3.45
C ARG A 227 20.42 10.79 2.75
N PHE A 228 21.70 10.77 2.40
CA PHE A 228 22.27 9.78 1.48
C PHE A 228 22.34 8.37 2.04
N ASP A 229 22.55 8.20 3.35
CA ASP A 229 22.60 6.88 3.99
C ASP A 229 21.20 6.23 3.98
N GLU A 230 20.17 7.01 4.30
CA GLU A 230 18.77 6.54 4.22
C GLU A 230 18.35 6.29 2.77
N ALA A 231 18.75 7.16 1.84
CA ALA A 231 18.51 6.97 0.42
C ALA A 231 19.11 5.66 -0.08
N LEU A 232 20.36 5.37 0.30
CA LEU A 232 21.04 4.12 -0.05
C LEU A 232 20.29 2.90 0.51
N LYS A 233 19.95 2.93 1.80
CA LYS A 233 19.25 1.82 2.45
C LYS A 233 17.92 1.50 1.76
N VAL A 234 17.10 2.52 1.49
CA VAL A 234 15.76 2.33 0.90
C VAL A 234 15.83 2.02 -0.58
N SER A 235 16.77 2.64 -1.33
CA SER A 235 16.95 2.30 -2.75
C SER A 235 17.43 0.85 -2.95
N GLN A 236 18.24 0.31 -2.05
CA GLN A 236 18.61 -1.11 -2.08
C GLN A 236 17.42 -2.05 -1.80
N GLN A 237 16.48 -1.64 -0.95
CA GLN A 237 15.22 -2.38 -0.77
C GLN A 237 14.40 -2.40 -2.07
N ALA A 238 14.20 -1.23 -2.70
CA ALA A 238 13.52 -1.14 -3.99
C ALA A 238 14.24 -1.96 -5.08
N GLN A 239 15.57 -1.99 -5.07
CA GLN A 239 16.37 -2.78 -6.01
C GLN A 239 16.12 -4.28 -5.83
N ALA A 240 16.10 -4.76 -4.59
CA ALA A 240 15.82 -6.17 -4.30
C ALA A 240 14.41 -6.59 -4.78
N GLU A 241 13.42 -5.70 -4.63
CA GLU A 241 12.05 -5.92 -5.11
C GLU A 241 11.92 -5.85 -6.65
N SER A 242 12.82 -5.10 -7.31
CA SER A 242 12.82 -4.94 -8.78
C SER A 242 13.48 -6.08 -9.53
N ASN A 243 14.29 -6.92 -8.87
CA ASN A 243 15.12 -7.95 -9.48
C ASN A 243 15.98 -7.43 -10.66
N GLY A 244 16.47 -6.18 -10.59
CA GLY A 244 17.27 -5.55 -11.65
C GLY A 244 16.50 -5.23 -12.93
N GLN A 245 15.15 -5.21 -12.89
CA GLN A 245 14.34 -4.92 -14.07
C GLN A 245 14.05 -3.42 -14.27
N VAL A 246 14.43 -2.58 -13.31
CA VAL A 246 14.14 -1.13 -13.32
C VAL A 246 15.44 -0.33 -13.24
N PRO A 247 16.04 0.05 -14.37
CA PRO A 247 17.35 0.70 -14.41
C PRO A 247 17.38 2.06 -13.67
N GLN A 248 16.25 2.72 -13.49
CA GLN A 248 16.16 3.95 -12.71
C GLN A 248 16.49 3.72 -11.23
N ILE A 249 16.08 2.57 -10.68
CA ILE A 249 16.35 2.19 -9.29
C ILE A 249 17.85 1.90 -9.13
N ASP A 250 18.43 1.11 -10.04
CA ASP A 250 19.87 0.80 -10.04
C ASP A 250 20.71 2.07 -10.13
N LEU A 251 20.26 3.03 -10.95
CA LEU A 251 20.94 4.32 -11.06
C LEU A 251 20.84 5.14 -9.77
N LEU A 252 19.71 5.09 -9.07
CA LEU A 252 19.56 5.76 -7.77
C LEU A 252 20.44 5.11 -6.68
N VAL A 253 20.52 3.78 -6.65
CA VAL A 253 21.48 3.05 -5.78
C VAL A 253 22.91 3.50 -6.06
N ALA A 254 23.30 3.53 -7.33
CA ALA A 254 24.65 3.93 -7.73
C ALA A 254 24.95 5.40 -7.34
N LYS A 255 24.01 6.31 -7.55
CA LYS A 255 24.14 7.72 -7.12
C LYS A 255 24.26 7.85 -5.61
N SER A 256 23.47 7.12 -4.86
CA SER A 256 23.53 7.11 -3.39
C SER A 256 24.86 6.55 -2.89
N LEU A 257 25.38 5.49 -3.52
CA LEU A 257 26.71 4.96 -3.22
C LEU A 257 27.83 5.98 -3.48
N VAL A 258 27.74 6.75 -4.57
CA VAL A 258 28.69 7.84 -4.84
C VAL A 258 28.62 8.89 -3.75
N ALA A 259 27.42 9.28 -3.34
CA ALA A 259 27.21 10.32 -2.34
C ALA A 259 27.77 9.94 -0.94
N VAL A 260 27.73 8.66 -0.59
CA VAL A 260 28.34 8.14 0.65
C VAL A 260 29.83 7.69 0.47
N GLY A 261 30.45 7.98 -0.69
CA GLY A 261 31.87 7.70 -0.95
C GLY A 261 32.21 6.25 -1.29
N ARG A 262 31.21 5.38 -1.56
CA ARG A 262 31.38 3.97 -1.90
C ARG A 262 31.53 3.76 -3.41
N TYR A 263 32.58 4.33 -3.98
CA TYR A 263 32.77 4.47 -5.44
C TYR A 263 32.89 3.13 -6.17
N GLU A 264 33.65 2.17 -5.61
CA GLU A 264 33.82 0.85 -6.24
C GLU A 264 32.52 0.05 -6.26
N ASP A 265 31.69 0.16 -5.19
CA ASP A 265 30.38 -0.48 -5.14
C ASP A 265 29.42 0.16 -6.16
N SER A 266 29.45 1.49 -6.28
CA SER A 266 28.71 2.20 -7.32
C SER A 266 29.08 1.72 -8.72
N ALA A 267 30.40 1.59 -8.98
CA ALA A 267 30.88 1.11 -10.28
C ALA A 267 30.40 -0.31 -10.61
N LYS A 268 30.31 -1.21 -9.61
CA LYS A 268 29.73 -2.55 -9.79
C LYS A 268 28.27 -2.47 -10.23
N VAL A 269 27.46 -1.67 -9.50
CA VAL A 269 26.03 -1.49 -9.82
C VAL A 269 25.86 -0.92 -11.23
N LEU A 270 26.64 0.11 -11.60
CA LEU A 270 26.58 0.73 -12.92
C LEU A 270 26.97 -0.23 -14.05
N ARG A 271 28.00 -1.08 -13.86
CA ARG A 271 28.38 -2.10 -14.83
C ARG A 271 27.32 -3.17 -15.00
N GLU A 272 26.68 -3.59 -13.91
CA GLU A 272 25.58 -4.55 -13.95
C GLU A 272 24.34 -3.96 -14.63
N LEU A 273 24.01 -2.70 -14.35
CA LEU A 273 22.98 -1.97 -15.08
C LEU A 273 23.25 -1.99 -16.59
N LEU A 274 24.48 -1.67 -17.02
CA LEU A 274 24.84 -1.65 -18.43
C LEU A 274 24.84 -3.03 -19.08
N LYS A 275 25.10 -4.09 -18.31
CA LYS A 275 25.01 -5.47 -18.80
C LYS A 275 23.57 -5.89 -19.06
N ASN A 276 22.65 -5.49 -18.19
CA ASN A 276 21.22 -5.85 -18.27
C ASN A 276 20.44 -4.90 -19.18
N HIS A 277 20.87 -3.64 -19.26
CA HIS A 277 20.23 -2.54 -20.00
C HIS A 277 21.31 -1.76 -20.74
N SER A 278 21.68 -2.22 -21.95
CA SER A 278 22.78 -1.61 -22.72
C SER A 278 22.43 -0.25 -23.34
N ASP A 279 21.14 0.05 -23.49
CA ASP A 279 20.63 1.21 -24.22
C ASP A 279 19.67 2.05 -23.36
N GLY A 280 19.40 3.26 -23.81
CA GLY A 280 18.49 4.17 -23.14
C GLY A 280 19.19 5.26 -22.32
N PRO A 281 18.39 6.18 -21.72
CA PRO A 281 18.90 7.34 -21.00
C PRO A 281 19.63 6.97 -19.71
N GLU A 282 19.20 5.92 -19.02
CA GLU A 282 19.85 5.41 -17.81
C GLU A 282 21.21 4.79 -18.13
N ALA A 283 21.31 4.03 -19.21
CA ALA A 283 22.59 3.47 -19.68
C ALA A 283 23.58 4.57 -20.08
N ALA A 284 23.12 5.61 -20.79
CA ALA A 284 23.95 6.76 -21.11
C ALA A 284 24.43 7.49 -19.86
N THR A 285 23.58 7.62 -18.86
CA THR A 285 23.92 8.21 -17.57
C THR A 285 24.91 7.35 -16.80
N ALA A 286 24.71 6.03 -16.77
CA ALA A 286 25.63 5.09 -16.12
C ALA A 286 27.04 5.14 -16.70
N ARG A 287 27.18 5.22 -18.06
CA ARG A 287 28.50 5.38 -18.71
C ARG A 287 29.17 6.67 -18.27
N ARG A 288 28.47 7.80 -18.29
CA ARG A 288 29.02 9.10 -17.84
C ARG A 288 29.48 9.07 -16.39
N TYR A 289 28.75 8.37 -15.50
CA TYR A 289 29.18 8.20 -14.11
C TYR A 289 30.47 7.38 -14.01
N LEU A 290 30.58 6.26 -14.72
CA LEU A 290 31.80 5.43 -14.74
C LEU A 290 32.99 6.20 -15.30
N GLU A 291 32.84 6.91 -16.41
CA GLU A 291 33.86 7.76 -16.98
C GLU A 291 34.35 8.81 -15.98
N ARG A 292 33.42 9.51 -15.32
CA ARG A 292 33.74 10.53 -14.31
C ARG A 292 34.48 9.91 -13.12
N LEU A 293 34.00 8.81 -12.58
CA LEU A 293 34.63 8.13 -11.44
C LEU A 293 36.04 7.66 -11.76
N THR A 294 36.27 7.22 -13.01
CA THR A 294 37.60 6.82 -13.51
C THR A 294 38.49 8.05 -13.67
N ALA A 295 38.02 9.12 -14.32
CA ALA A 295 38.77 10.35 -14.51
C ALA A 295 39.18 11.00 -13.18
N ASP A 296 38.29 10.96 -12.16
CA ASP A 296 38.53 11.47 -10.81
C ASP A 296 39.44 10.53 -9.96
N GLY A 297 39.90 9.41 -10.51
CA GLY A 297 40.75 8.42 -9.83
C GLY A 297 40.04 7.71 -8.67
N LYS A 298 38.70 7.71 -8.65
CA LYS A 298 37.88 7.09 -7.60
C LYS A 298 37.70 5.58 -7.78
N ILE A 299 37.85 5.11 -9.03
CA ILE A 299 37.79 3.69 -9.41
C ILE A 299 38.92 3.37 -10.39
N ARG A 300 39.31 2.08 -10.44
CA ARG A 300 40.32 1.61 -11.40
C ARG A 300 39.72 1.44 -12.81
N GLN A 301 40.48 1.80 -13.84
CA GLN A 301 40.17 1.38 -15.20
C GLN A 301 40.17 -0.15 -15.28
N GLN A 302 39.10 -0.74 -15.75
CA GLN A 302 38.99 -2.17 -16.08
C GLN A 302 38.83 -2.32 -17.56
#